data_65983c8cbee07db07d0d7f161a370b2f
#
_entry.id   65983c8cbee07db07d0d7f161a370b2f
#
_cell.length_a   1.000
_cell.length_b   1.000
_cell.length_c   1.000
_cell.angle_alpha   90.00
_cell.angle_beta   90.00
_cell.angle_gamma   90.00
#
_symmetry.space_group_name_H-M   'P 1'
#
loop_
_entity.id
_entity.type
_entity.pdbx_description
1 polymer ?
#
loop_
_entity_poly.entity_id
_entity_poly.type
_entity_poly.pdbx_seq_one_letter_code
_entity_poly.pdbx_strand_id
1 'polypeptide(L)'
;MVKFKKITPVNGFDSNDSNNAMQNNYAWSMAELGDYIYVGTGRNILYLALGGLGLEVPKYLLPDPVDMNGEIWRYKKDGTKSWERVYKAPAELTIFGFRFMIQYTSPSGETALYAGANTFKPQITLLKSTDGVNWIPLVTTIQGTSTRSMEIHNNKLYMGVLSEIIGGKALLYESTDPERKGWKLISFEGDPDKNPRGGIDNMLSFNNKLYIATSPPGGFEVWRTKGREPCTNGWKLVVDKGAGDALNEIPLILKKLGRHLYVGTAIAEAIVSVDPEK
;
A
#
# COMPACT_ATOMS: atom_id res chain seq x y z
N MET A 1 -3.29 6.38 -31.52
CA MET A 1 -3.67 7.03 -30.25
C MET A 1 -4.36 5.96 -29.39
N VAL A 2 -3.84 5.66 -28.20
CA VAL A 2 -4.47 4.72 -27.27
C VAL A 2 -5.72 5.39 -26.69
N LYS A 3 -6.88 4.74 -26.84
CA LYS A 3 -8.13 5.23 -26.25
C LYS A 3 -8.34 4.55 -24.91
N PHE A 4 -8.50 5.33 -23.85
CA PHE A 4 -8.91 4.83 -22.55
C PHE A 4 -10.44 4.72 -22.47
N LYS A 5 -10.90 3.65 -21.85
CA LYS A 5 -12.33 3.43 -21.58
C LYS A 5 -12.51 3.26 -20.07
N LYS A 6 -13.44 4.01 -19.48
CA LYS A 6 -13.88 3.77 -18.11
C LYS A 6 -14.63 2.46 -18.03
N ILE A 7 -14.17 1.55 -17.17
CA ILE A 7 -14.77 0.21 -16.98
C ILE A 7 -15.63 0.11 -15.72
N THR A 8 -15.63 1.14 -14.87
CA THR A 8 -16.52 1.23 -13.69
C THR A 8 -17.78 1.99 -14.08
N PRO A 9 -18.99 1.42 -13.94
CA PRO A 9 -20.24 2.13 -14.25
C PRO A 9 -20.45 3.33 -13.32
N VAL A 10 -20.13 3.16 -12.05
CA VAL A 10 -20.14 4.22 -11.03
C VAL A 10 -18.78 4.32 -10.35
N ASN A 11 -18.46 5.49 -9.79
CA ASN A 11 -17.30 5.62 -8.91
C ASN A 11 -17.58 4.86 -7.62
N GLY A 12 -16.59 4.12 -7.10
CA GLY A 12 -16.75 3.31 -5.89
C GLY A 12 -17.35 1.92 -6.10
N PHE A 13 -17.49 1.48 -7.37
CA PHE A 13 -17.80 0.12 -7.84
C PHE A 13 -19.24 -0.35 -7.63
N ASP A 14 -19.94 0.00 -6.56
CA ASP A 14 -21.27 -0.52 -6.23
C ASP A 14 -22.37 0.22 -6.98
N SER A 15 -22.83 -0.37 -8.11
CA SER A 15 -23.90 0.17 -8.92
C SER A 15 -25.30 -0.01 -8.28
N ASN A 16 -25.41 -0.85 -7.25
CA ASN A 16 -26.69 -1.18 -6.61
C ASN A 16 -26.92 -0.38 -5.32
N ASP A 17 -25.84 0.15 -4.72
CA ASP A 17 -25.88 0.94 -3.49
C ASP A 17 -25.00 2.18 -3.63
N SER A 18 -25.63 3.33 -3.89
CA SER A 18 -24.94 4.60 -4.08
C SER A 18 -24.25 5.10 -2.80
N ASN A 19 -24.82 4.79 -1.62
CA ASN A 19 -24.20 5.15 -0.35
C ASN A 19 -22.93 4.32 -0.11
N ASN A 20 -22.96 3.03 -0.41
CA ASN A 20 -21.75 2.20 -0.36
C ASN A 20 -20.70 2.65 -1.37
N ALA A 21 -21.11 2.94 -2.61
CA ALA A 21 -20.20 3.43 -3.65
C ALA A 21 -19.50 4.75 -3.24
N MET A 22 -20.25 5.69 -2.67
CA MET A 22 -19.71 6.98 -2.21
C MET A 22 -18.61 6.79 -1.14
N GLN A 23 -18.72 5.79 -0.30
CA GLN A 23 -17.77 5.50 0.76
C GLN A 23 -16.46 4.84 0.27
N ASN A 24 -16.46 4.21 -0.90
CA ASN A 24 -15.26 3.67 -1.55
C ASN A 24 -14.49 4.78 -2.30
N ASN A 25 -13.91 5.73 -1.56
CA ASN A 25 -13.32 6.94 -2.14
C ASN A 25 -12.04 6.66 -2.94
N TYR A 26 -11.29 5.61 -2.59
CA TYR A 26 -10.01 5.28 -3.21
C TYR A 26 -10.00 3.85 -3.73
N ALA A 27 -9.59 3.66 -4.99
CA ALA A 27 -9.05 2.41 -5.51
C ALA A 27 -7.57 2.35 -5.08
N TRP A 28 -7.29 1.83 -3.89
CA TRP A 28 -6.00 2.01 -3.24
C TRP A 28 -4.94 1.03 -3.70
N SER A 29 -5.34 -0.19 -4.01
CA SER A 29 -4.45 -1.24 -4.50
C SER A 29 -5.09 -2.01 -5.64
N MET A 30 -4.25 -2.62 -6.47
CA MET A 30 -4.69 -3.44 -7.59
C MET A 30 -3.72 -4.59 -7.80
N ALA A 31 -4.27 -5.78 -8.08
CA ALA A 31 -3.50 -6.96 -8.49
C ALA A 31 -4.33 -7.86 -9.39
N GLU A 32 -3.68 -8.85 -9.98
CA GLU A 32 -4.31 -9.85 -10.85
C GLU A 32 -4.21 -11.24 -10.24
N LEU A 33 -5.24 -12.05 -10.45
CA LEU A 33 -5.20 -13.49 -10.22
C LEU A 33 -6.10 -14.17 -11.26
N GLY A 34 -5.53 -15.07 -12.05
CA GLY A 34 -6.24 -15.72 -13.16
C GLY A 34 -6.84 -14.69 -14.13
N ASP A 35 -8.13 -14.84 -14.41
CA ASP A 35 -8.86 -13.99 -15.37
C ASP A 35 -9.38 -12.68 -14.77
N TYR A 36 -9.05 -12.37 -13.52
CA TYR A 36 -9.61 -11.22 -12.81
C TYR A 36 -8.55 -10.19 -12.40
N ILE A 37 -9.00 -8.93 -12.39
CA ILE A 37 -8.33 -7.80 -11.73
C ILE A 37 -9.05 -7.59 -10.40
N TYR A 38 -8.29 -7.42 -9.33
CA TYR A 38 -8.78 -7.15 -7.98
C TYR A 38 -8.40 -5.74 -7.57
N VAL A 39 -9.32 -5.06 -6.91
CA VAL A 39 -9.09 -3.71 -6.37
C VAL A 39 -9.43 -3.70 -4.89
N GLY A 40 -8.47 -3.31 -4.07
CA GLY A 40 -8.67 -3.00 -2.66
C GLY A 40 -9.04 -1.54 -2.49
N THR A 41 -10.13 -1.28 -1.75
CA THR A 41 -10.63 0.08 -1.54
C THR A 41 -10.03 0.71 -0.28
N GLY A 42 -9.98 2.05 -0.26
CA GLY A 42 -9.88 2.84 0.96
C GLY A 42 -11.23 3.51 1.22
N ARG A 43 -11.76 3.32 2.43
CA ARG A 43 -13.09 3.81 2.82
C ARG A 43 -12.98 5.13 3.56
N ASN A 44 -13.77 6.12 3.10
CA ASN A 44 -13.92 7.41 3.78
C ASN A 44 -12.57 8.09 4.13
N ILE A 45 -11.55 7.97 3.27
CA ILE A 45 -10.18 8.40 3.56
C ILE A 45 -10.10 9.91 3.79
N LEU A 46 -10.87 10.72 3.03
CA LEU A 46 -10.88 12.16 3.24
C LEU A 46 -11.52 12.53 4.59
N TYR A 47 -12.59 11.82 4.99
CA TYR A 47 -13.19 11.96 6.32
C TYR A 47 -12.15 11.66 7.43
N LEU A 48 -11.40 10.56 7.29
CA LEU A 48 -10.34 10.20 8.24
C LEU A 48 -9.22 11.24 8.28
N ALA A 49 -8.79 11.74 7.12
CA ALA A 49 -7.71 12.72 7.02
C ALA A 49 -8.11 14.03 7.70
N LEU A 50 -9.29 14.56 7.41
CA LEU A 50 -9.79 15.79 8.02
C LEU A 50 -9.99 15.64 9.54
N GLY A 51 -10.62 14.54 9.97
CA GLY A 51 -10.82 14.26 11.39
C GLY A 51 -9.50 14.09 12.15
N GLY A 52 -8.50 13.44 11.56
CA GLY A 52 -7.16 13.30 12.12
C GLY A 52 -6.41 14.63 12.26
N LEU A 53 -6.74 15.63 11.44
CA LEU A 53 -6.21 16.99 11.53
C LEU A 53 -7.05 17.89 12.47
N GLY A 54 -8.10 17.35 13.10
CA GLY A 54 -9.02 18.14 13.93
C GLY A 54 -9.88 19.14 13.15
N LEU A 55 -10.00 18.96 11.83
CA LEU A 55 -10.81 19.81 10.97
C LEU A 55 -12.27 19.34 10.94
N GLU A 56 -13.20 20.29 10.82
CA GLU A 56 -14.61 19.94 10.63
C GLU A 56 -14.81 19.26 9.28
N VAL A 57 -15.50 18.11 9.32
CA VAL A 57 -15.78 17.36 8.10
C VAL A 57 -17.06 17.92 7.46
N PRO A 58 -17.02 18.42 6.23
CA PRO A 58 -18.19 18.91 5.53
C PRO A 58 -19.31 17.87 5.47
N LYS A 59 -20.54 18.29 5.71
CA LYS A 59 -21.72 17.38 5.79
C LYS A 59 -21.89 16.50 4.55
N TYR A 60 -21.55 16.99 3.37
CA TYR A 60 -21.63 16.20 2.12
C TYR A 60 -20.59 15.10 2.00
N LEU A 61 -19.56 15.12 2.85
CA LEU A 61 -18.55 14.04 2.97
C LEU A 61 -18.91 13.06 4.09
N LEU A 62 -20.02 13.27 4.80
CA LEU A 62 -20.47 12.40 5.86
C LEU A 62 -21.53 11.44 5.30
N PRO A 63 -21.17 10.20 4.97
CA PRO A 63 -22.17 9.20 4.65
C PRO A 63 -23.02 8.86 5.88
N ASP A 64 -24.26 8.45 5.67
CA ASP A 64 -25.15 8.01 6.74
C ASP A 64 -25.77 6.66 6.35
N PRO A 65 -25.48 5.57 7.09
CA PRO A 65 -24.47 5.49 8.15
C PRO A 65 -23.03 5.48 7.62
N VAL A 66 -22.08 5.92 8.45
CA VAL A 66 -20.65 5.77 8.16
C VAL A 66 -20.25 4.31 8.30
N ASP A 67 -19.69 3.74 7.23
CA ASP A 67 -19.17 2.40 7.20
C ASP A 67 -17.68 2.42 6.84
N MET A 68 -16.83 2.08 7.80
CA MET A 68 -15.37 2.09 7.67
C MET A 68 -14.79 0.75 7.20
N ASN A 69 -15.62 -0.26 6.91
CA ASN A 69 -15.14 -1.60 6.60
C ASN A 69 -14.63 -1.69 5.15
N GLY A 70 -13.33 -1.82 4.97
CA GLY A 70 -12.66 -1.91 3.66
C GLY A 70 -13.19 -3.05 2.81
N GLU A 71 -13.23 -2.85 1.51
CA GLU A 71 -13.77 -3.81 0.55
C GLU A 71 -12.73 -4.22 -0.49
N ILE A 72 -12.87 -5.46 -1.03
CA ILE A 72 -12.16 -5.91 -2.21
C ILE A 72 -13.19 -6.21 -3.29
N TRP A 73 -12.99 -5.61 -4.45
CA TRP A 73 -13.80 -5.78 -5.65
C TRP A 73 -12.98 -6.46 -6.73
N ARG A 74 -13.64 -7.23 -7.61
CA ARG A 74 -13.00 -7.83 -8.78
C ARG A 74 -13.75 -7.53 -10.06
N TYR A 75 -13.01 -7.55 -11.17
CA TYR A 75 -13.52 -7.38 -12.52
C TYR A 75 -12.91 -8.44 -13.43
N LYS A 76 -13.73 -9.08 -14.25
CA LYS A 76 -13.26 -10.06 -15.23
C LYS A 76 -12.61 -9.33 -16.42
N LYS A 77 -11.37 -9.69 -16.76
CA LYS A 77 -10.55 -9.00 -17.76
C LYS A 77 -11.18 -8.93 -19.15
N ASP A 78 -11.97 -9.95 -19.53
CA ASP A 78 -12.69 -10.00 -20.80
C ASP A 78 -13.93 -9.09 -20.88
N GLY A 79 -14.31 -8.46 -19.75
CA GLY A 79 -15.46 -7.56 -19.67
C GLY A 79 -16.82 -8.24 -19.69
N THR A 80 -16.88 -9.57 -19.58
CA THR A 80 -18.14 -10.33 -19.62
C THR A 80 -18.93 -10.28 -18.32
N LYS A 81 -18.32 -9.81 -17.23
CA LYS A 81 -18.95 -9.66 -15.90
C LYS A 81 -18.79 -8.24 -15.39
N SER A 82 -19.81 -7.77 -14.67
CA SER A 82 -19.75 -6.52 -13.91
C SER A 82 -18.76 -6.64 -12.75
N TRP A 83 -18.43 -5.50 -12.14
CA TRP A 83 -17.71 -5.47 -10.88
C TRP A 83 -18.47 -6.24 -9.80
N GLU A 84 -17.76 -7.04 -9.04
CA GLU A 84 -18.29 -7.89 -7.98
C GLU A 84 -17.49 -7.66 -6.69
N ARG A 85 -18.19 -7.40 -5.58
CA ARG A 85 -17.56 -7.36 -4.26
C ARG A 85 -17.31 -8.78 -3.78
N VAL A 86 -16.03 -9.12 -3.57
CA VAL A 86 -15.61 -10.45 -3.10
C VAL A 86 -15.21 -10.48 -1.63
N TYR A 87 -15.00 -9.31 -1.03
CA TYR A 87 -14.70 -9.20 0.39
C TYR A 87 -15.20 -7.88 0.97
N LYS A 88 -15.68 -7.92 2.19
CA LYS A 88 -15.90 -6.77 3.06
C LYS A 88 -15.33 -7.11 4.42
N ALA A 89 -14.47 -6.23 4.95
CA ALA A 89 -13.84 -6.47 6.24
C ALA A 89 -14.89 -6.53 7.34
N PRO A 90 -14.87 -7.55 8.22
CA PRO A 90 -15.71 -7.58 9.40
C PRO A 90 -15.27 -6.49 10.37
N ALA A 91 -16.22 -5.92 11.11
CA ALA A 91 -16.01 -4.75 11.97
C ALA A 91 -14.95 -4.97 13.05
N GLU A 92 -14.83 -6.18 13.56
CA GLU A 92 -13.85 -6.55 14.59
C GLU A 92 -12.39 -6.45 14.12
N LEU A 93 -12.13 -6.53 12.82
CA LEU A 93 -10.79 -6.34 12.25
C LEU A 93 -10.42 -4.87 12.12
N THR A 94 -11.40 -3.96 12.19
CA THR A 94 -11.20 -2.50 12.08
C THR A 94 -10.39 -2.06 10.84
N ILE A 95 -10.49 -2.82 9.74
CA ILE A 95 -9.79 -2.57 8.48
C ILE A 95 -10.61 -1.54 7.69
N PHE A 96 -10.03 -0.36 7.43
CA PHE A 96 -10.68 0.68 6.63
C PHE A 96 -10.18 0.76 5.19
N GLY A 97 -9.22 -0.09 4.81
CA GLY A 97 -8.79 -0.19 3.42
C GLY A 97 -7.64 -1.16 3.20
N PHE A 98 -7.36 -1.40 1.93
CA PHE A 98 -6.29 -2.28 1.47
C PHE A 98 -5.31 -1.48 0.60
N ARG A 99 -4.19 -1.09 1.21
CA ARG A 99 -3.26 -0.14 0.61
C ARG A 99 -2.32 -0.77 -0.40
N PHE A 100 -2.06 -2.05 -0.29
CA PHE A 100 -1.23 -2.79 -1.22
C PHE A 100 -1.83 -4.17 -1.50
N MET A 101 -1.67 -4.66 -2.71
CA MET A 101 -2.06 -6.01 -3.09
C MET A 101 -1.02 -6.59 -4.05
N ILE A 102 -0.67 -7.86 -3.86
CA ILE A 102 0.32 -8.55 -4.69
C ILE A 102 -0.02 -10.03 -4.83
N GLN A 103 0.18 -10.57 -6.02
CA GLN A 103 0.21 -12.01 -6.23
C GLN A 103 1.60 -12.54 -5.89
N TYR A 104 1.67 -13.56 -5.05
CA TYR A 104 2.92 -14.22 -4.68
C TYR A 104 2.76 -15.73 -4.76
N THR A 105 3.80 -16.39 -5.34
CA THR A 105 3.91 -17.85 -5.33
C THR A 105 4.98 -18.25 -4.34
N SER A 106 4.59 -18.97 -3.30
CA SER A 106 5.51 -19.48 -2.28
C SER A 106 6.42 -20.58 -2.86
N PRO A 107 7.54 -20.90 -2.20
CA PRO A 107 8.41 -22.02 -2.63
C PRO A 107 7.73 -23.39 -2.65
N SER A 108 6.59 -23.54 -1.96
CA SER A 108 5.77 -24.77 -2.03
C SER A 108 4.94 -24.85 -3.33
N GLY A 109 4.97 -23.82 -4.17
CA GLY A 109 4.20 -23.74 -5.41
C GLY A 109 2.79 -23.16 -5.25
N GLU A 110 2.38 -22.81 -4.03
CA GLU A 110 1.07 -22.19 -3.81
C GLU A 110 1.11 -20.71 -4.26
N THR A 111 0.21 -20.37 -5.16
CA THR A 111 0.00 -18.99 -5.62
C THR A 111 -1.22 -18.38 -4.92
N ALA A 112 -1.05 -17.20 -4.33
CA ALA A 112 -2.13 -16.48 -3.66
C ALA A 112 -2.01 -14.96 -3.87
N LEU A 113 -3.13 -14.26 -3.74
CA LEU A 113 -3.16 -12.82 -3.51
C LEU A 113 -2.94 -12.54 -2.03
N TYR A 114 -2.11 -11.53 -1.75
CA TYR A 114 -1.95 -10.94 -0.44
C TYR A 114 -2.37 -9.48 -0.50
N ALA A 115 -3.30 -9.09 0.36
CA ALA A 115 -3.76 -7.72 0.49
C ALA A 115 -3.35 -7.14 1.84
N GLY A 116 -2.53 -6.09 1.83
CA GLY A 116 -2.06 -5.38 3.01
C GLY A 116 -3.12 -4.42 3.52
N ALA A 117 -3.59 -4.65 4.74
CA ALA A 117 -4.62 -3.84 5.35
C ALA A 117 -4.08 -2.57 5.99
N ASN A 118 -4.94 -1.53 5.99
CA ASN A 118 -4.88 -0.40 6.90
C ASN A 118 -5.94 -0.61 7.98
N THR A 119 -5.52 -0.55 9.23
CA THR A 119 -6.37 -0.87 10.39
C THR A 119 -6.17 0.14 11.51
N PHE A 120 -7.17 0.29 12.36
CA PHE A 120 -7.04 1.05 13.61
C PHE A 120 -6.38 0.25 14.74
N LYS A 121 -6.12 -1.06 14.54
CA LYS A 121 -5.35 -1.86 15.48
C LYS A 121 -3.85 -1.68 15.26
N PRO A 122 -3.04 -1.72 16.31
CA PRO A 122 -1.59 -1.53 16.21
C PRO A 122 -0.86 -2.79 15.74
N GLN A 123 -1.51 -3.62 14.92
CA GLN A 123 -0.96 -4.88 14.43
C GLN A 123 -1.23 -5.01 12.93
N ILE A 124 -0.18 -5.31 12.17
CA ILE A 124 -0.29 -5.55 10.74
C ILE A 124 -1.18 -6.77 10.49
N THR A 125 -2.18 -6.58 9.65
CA THR A 125 -3.06 -7.62 9.15
C THR A 125 -2.93 -7.70 7.64
N LEU A 126 -2.78 -8.91 7.13
CA LEU A 126 -2.84 -9.21 5.70
C LEU A 126 -4.08 -10.08 5.45
N LEU A 127 -4.67 -9.95 4.29
CA LEU A 127 -5.59 -10.96 3.78
C LEU A 127 -4.87 -11.83 2.76
N LYS A 128 -5.15 -13.13 2.78
CA LYS A 128 -4.68 -14.10 1.79
C LYS A 128 -5.87 -14.73 1.07
N SER A 129 -5.77 -14.90 -0.24
CA SER A 129 -6.74 -15.67 -1.03
C SER A 129 -6.03 -16.43 -2.15
N THR A 130 -6.34 -17.71 -2.31
CA THR A 130 -5.82 -18.56 -3.40
C THR A 130 -6.78 -18.61 -4.60
N ASP A 131 -8.04 -18.22 -4.42
CA ASP A 131 -9.10 -18.25 -5.43
C ASP A 131 -9.68 -16.86 -5.76
N GLY A 132 -9.29 -15.85 -4.99
CA GLY A 132 -9.77 -14.48 -5.12
C GLY A 132 -11.19 -14.23 -4.61
N VAL A 133 -11.82 -15.22 -3.97
CA VAL A 133 -13.17 -15.15 -3.39
C VAL A 133 -13.14 -15.37 -1.89
N ASN A 134 -12.44 -16.42 -1.47
CA ASN A 134 -12.29 -16.75 -0.06
C ASN A 134 -11.02 -16.07 0.49
N TRP A 135 -11.22 -15.17 1.44
CA TRP A 135 -10.15 -14.37 2.03
C TRP A 135 -9.95 -14.72 3.49
N ILE A 136 -8.72 -15.03 3.85
CA ILE A 136 -8.30 -15.43 5.20
C ILE A 136 -7.48 -14.30 5.82
N PRO A 137 -7.86 -13.76 7.00
CA PRO A 137 -7.06 -12.78 7.70
C PRO A 137 -5.84 -13.43 8.35
N LEU A 138 -4.66 -12.93 8.03
CA LEU A 138 -3.39 -13.27 8.66
C LEU A 138 -3.00 -12.14 9.60
N VAL A 139 -3.40 -12.25 10.87
CA VAL A 139 -3.01 -11.29 11.90
C VAL A 139 -1.58 -11.59 12.34
N THR A 140 -0.68 -10.63 12.18
CA THR A 140 0.71 -10.79 12.53
C THR A 140 1.00 -10.28 13.95
N THR A 141 2.20 -10.56 14.48
CA THR A 141 2.72 -9.94 15.71
C THR A 141 3.46 -8.62 15.44
N ILE A 142 3.53 -8.22 14.18
CA ILE A 142 4.23 -7.00 13.75
C ILE A 142 3.42 -5.78 14.16
N GLN A 143 4.06 -4.87 14.89
CA GLN A 143 3.44 -3.59 15.27
C GLN A 143 3.44 -2.63 14.08
N GLY A 144 2.32 -1.98 13.86
CA GLY A 144 2.08 -1.03 12.78
C GLY A 144 0.62 -1.05 12.36
N THR A 145 0.22 -0.05 11.59
CA THR A 145 -1.18 0.13 11.17
C THR A 145 -1.36 0.03 9.67
N SER A 146 -0.25 0.05 8.93
CA SER A 146 -0.28 0.07 7.46
C SER A 146 0.83 -0.77 6.85
N THR A 147 0.44 -1.63 5.91
CA THR A 147 1.34 -2.25 4.94
C THR A 147 1.43 -1.33 3.73
N ARG A 148 2.41 -0.43 3.69
CA ARG A 148 2.52 0.56 2.61
C ARG A 148 2.97 -0.01 1.27
N SER A 149 3.84 -1.02 1.31
CA SER A 149 4.35 -1.64 0.09
C SER A 149 4.72 -3.09 0.31
N MET A 150 4.58 -3.87 -0.74
CA MET A 150 5.10 -5.24 -0.82
C MET A 150 5.82 -5.42 -2.16
N GLU A 151 6.83 -6.26 -2.19
CA GLU A 151 7.60 -6.58 -3.41
C GLU A 151 8.15 -7.99 -3.35
N ILE A 152 8.23 -8.64 -4.50
CA ILE A 152 8.87 -9.95 -4.62
C ILE A 152 10.30 -9.75 -5.08
N HIS A 153 11.24 -10.24 -4.28
CA HIS A 153 12.66 -10.23 -4.63
C HIS A 153 13.32 -11.55 -4.23
N ASN A 154 14.04 -12.17 -5.15
CA ASN A 154 14.71 -13.47 -4.94
C ASN A 154 13.80 -14.53 -4.30
N ASN A 155 12.59 -14.72 -4.84
CA ASN A 155 11.58 -15.67 -4.37
C ASN A 155 11.09 -15.47 -2.92
N LYS A 156 11.32 -14.30 -2.35
CA LYS A 156 10.78 -13.88 -1.06
C LYS A 156 9.80 -12.74 -1.25
N LEU A 157 8.81 -12.69 -0.42
CA LEU A 157 7.92 -11.54 -0.28
C LEU A 157 8.50 -10.60 0.78
N TYR A 158 8.67 -9.33 0.39
CA TYR A 158 9.10 -8.25 1.26
C TYR A 158 7.91 -7.34 1.57
N MET A 159 7.86 -6.83 2.79
CA MET A 159 6.79 -5.96 3.28
C MET A 159 7.40 -4.75 3.99
N GLY A 160 7.07 -3.56 3.48
CA GLY A 160 7.34 -2.29 4.14
C GLY A 160 6.20 -1.95 5.08
N VAL A 161 6.51 -1.72 6.35
CA VAL A 161 5.54 -1.40 7.40
C VAL A 161 5.72 0.03 7.84
N LEU A 162 4.62 0.76 7.93
CA LEU A 162 4.57 2.08 8.55
C LEU A 162 4.07 1.95 9.99
N SER A 163 4.88 2.39 10.94
CA SER A 163 4.39 2.79 12.25
C SER A 163 4.02 4.27 12.17
N GLU A 164 2.83 4.63 12.53
CA GLU A 164 2.06 5.87 12.28
C GLU A 164 2.71 7.22 12.53
N ILE A 165 3.98 7.30 12.79
CA ILE A 165 4.65 8.55 13.07
C ILE A 165 5.33 9.00 11.78
N ILE A 166 4.91 10.14 11.23
CA ILE A 166 5.65 10.89 10.21
C ILE A 166 7.10 11.01 10.68
N GLY A 167 8.05 10.53 9.88
CA GLY A 167 9.44 10.38 10.29
C GLY A 167 9.76 9.11 11.07
N GLY A 168 8.83 8.14 11.12
CA GLY A 168 9.04 6.84 11.75
C GLY A 168 10.18 6.05 11.12
N LYS A 169 10.66 5.02 11.85
CA LYS A 169 11.72 4.13 11.38
C LYS A 169 11.26 3.34 10.14
N ALA A 170 12.16 3.19 9.18
CA ALA A 170 11.96 2.23 8.10
C ALA A 170 11.93 0.81 8.69
N LEU A 171 10.85 0.07 8.44
CA LEU A 171 10.71 -1.31 8.87
C LEU A 171 10.47 -2.19 7.65
N LEU A 172 11.40 -3.10 7.40
CA LEU A 172 11.34 -4.07 6.30
C LEU A 172 11.27 -5.47 6.86
N TYR A 173 10.30 -6.22 6.42
CA TYR A 173 10.15 -7.63 6.76
C TYR A 173 10.26 -8.50 5.51
N GLU A 174 10.78 -9.71 5.68
CA GLU A 174 10.81 -10.73 4.62
C GLU A 174 10.09 -12.01 5.06
N SER A 175 9.47 -12.69 4.10
CA SER A 175 8.90 -14.01 4.28
C SER A 175 9.01 -14.85 3.01
N THR A 176 9.21 -16.15 3.16
CA THR A 176 9.03 -17.13 2.07
C THR A 176 7.65 -17.78 2.11
N ASP A 177 6.94 -17.67 3.23
CA ASP A 177 5.59 -18.17 3.44
C ASP A 177 4.93 -17.40 4.59
N PRO A 178 4.21 -16.32 4.29
CA PRO A 178 3.61 -15.46 5.31
C PRO A 178 2.69 -16.16 6.29
N GLU A 179 2.00 -17.20 5.83
CA GLU A 179 1.04 -17.95 6.65
C GLU A 179 1.73 -18.92 7.60
N ARG A 180 2.70 -19.71 7.09
CA ARG A 180 3.27 -20.84 7.83
C ARG A 180 4.58 -20.50 8.53
N LYS A 181 5.38 -19.60 7.94
CA LYS A 181 6.70 -19.23 8.47
C LYS A 181 6.76 -17.86 9.10
N GLY A 182 5.68 -17.06 8.93
CA GLY A 182 5.62 -15.69 9.43
C GLY A 182 6.64 -14.77 8.75
N TRP A 183 7.08 -13.76 9.47
CA TRP A 183 7.88 -12.66 8.98
C TRP A 183 9.15 -12.48 9.79
N LYS A 184 10.25 -12.19 9.10
CA LYS A 184 11.55 -11.87 9.69
C LYS A 184 11.87 -10.40 9.45
N LEU A 185 12.18 -9.66 10.52
CA LEU A 185 12.63 -8.28 10.44
C LEU A 185 14.05 -8.22 9.83
N ILE A 186 14.21 -7.31 8.88
CA ILE A 186 15.52 -6.87 8.39
C ILE A 186 15.83 -5.56 9.10
N SER A 187 16.74 -5.61 10.07
CA SER A 187 17.11 -4.44 10.86
C SER A 187 17.85 -3.41 10.03
N PHE A 188 17.50 -2.15 10.24
CA PHE A 188 18.24 -0.98 9.75
C PHE A 188 19.01 -0.28 10.89
N GLU A 189 19.11 -0.92 12.06
CA GLU A 189 19.94 -0.45 13.16
C GLU A 189 21.40 -0.60 12.79
N GLY A 190 22.12 0.52 12.77
CA GLY A 190 23.53 0.54 12.37
C GLY A 190 23.95 1.92 11.86
N ASP A 191 24.88 1.93 10.93
CA ASP A 191 25.39 3.16 10.30
C ASP A 191 24.27 3.82 9.46
N PRO A 192 23.81 5.04 9.81
CA PRO A 192 22.73 5.73 9.13
C PRO A 192 23.05 6.07 7.66
N ASP A 193 24.34 6.13 7.29
CA ASP A 193 24.76 6.38 5.92
C ASP A 193 24.78 5.10 5.05
N LYS A 194 24.48 3.96 5.66
CA LYS A 194 24.45 2.65 5.00
C LYS A 194 23.12 1.93 5.13
N ASN A 195 22.12 2.58 5.71
CA ASN A 195 20.78 2.02 5.91
C ASN A 195 19.69 3.03 5.57
N PRO A 196 18.54 2.56 5.05
CA PRO A 196 17.37 3.41 4.80
C PRO A 196 16.83 4.08 6.07
N ARG A 197 16.31 5.28 5.89
CA ARG A 197 15.72 6.13 6.93
C ARG A 197 14.26 6.46 6.56
N GLY A 198 13.46 6.83 7.57
CA GLY A 198 12.05 7.17 7.37
C GLY A 198 11.15 5.97 7.13
N GLY A 199 9.91 6.22 6.72
CA GLY A 199 8.96 5.17 6.33
C GLY A 199 9.27 4.59 4.95
N ILE A 200 8.99 3.30 4.73
CA ILE A 200 9.09 2.69 3.40
C ILE A 200 7.76 2.88 2.68
N ASP A 201 7.74 3.69 1.63
CA ASP A 201 6.54 3.98 0.85
C ASP A 201 6.39 3.08 -0.37
N ASN A 202 7.51 2.74 -1.02
CA ASN A 202 7.52 1.88 -2.20
C ASN A 202 8.75 0.98 -2.24
N MET A 203 8.58 -0.16 -2.92
CA MET A 203 9.65 -1.09 -3.22
C MET A 203 9.59 -1.54 -4.67
N LEU A 204 10.74 -1.90 -5.24
CA LEU A 204 10.84 -2.47 -6.57
C LEU A 204 12.08 -3.36 -6.71
N SER A 205 11.87 -4.58 -7.17
CA SER A 205 12.95 -5.48 -7.58
C SER A 205 13.40 -5.15 -9.01
N PHE A 206 14.65 -4.76 -9.17
CA PHE A 206 15.20 -4.38 -10.47
C PHE A 206 16.69 -4.72 -10.57
N ASN A 207 17.09 -5.39 -11.66
CA ASN A 207 18.48 -5.80 -11.93
C ASN A 207 19.14 -6.50 -10.74
N ASN A 208 18.46 -7.53 -10.20
CA ASN A 208 18.91 -8.32 -9.04
C ASN A 208 19.22 -7.49 -7.78
N LYS A 209 18.59 -6.34 -7.64
CA LYS A 209 18.64 -5.48 -6.45
C LYS A 209 17.23 -5.14 -5.99
N LEU A 210 17.04 -5.07 -4.69
CA LEU A 210 15.84 -4.48 -4.13
C LEU A 210 16.07 -2.98 -3.95
N TYR A 211 15.21 -2.19 -4.57
CA TYR A 211 15.13 -0.74 -4.37
C TYR A 211 14.00 -0.45 -3.39
N ILE A 212 14.22 0.47 -2.50
CA ILE A 212 13.20 1.01 -1.61
C ILE A 212 13.20 2.53 -1.68
N ALA A 213 12.02 3.11 -1.68
CA ALA A 213 11.82 4.55 -1.61
C ALA A 213 11.21 4.89 -0.27
N THR A 214 11.82 5.84 0.44
CA THR A 214 11.49 6.20 1.82
C THR A 214 11.23 7.69 1.95
N SER A 215 10.51 8.08 3.03
CA SER A 215 10.13 9.45 3.35
C SER A 215 10.74 9.93 4.68
N PRO A 216 12.05 10.16 4.76
CA PRO A 216 12.65 10.84 5.90
C PRO A 216 12.37 12.35 5.84
N PRO A 217 12.49 13.08 6.96
CA PRO A 217 12.47 14.53 6.95
C PRO A 217 13.52 15.12 5.99
N GLY A 218 13.12 16.14 5.22
CA GLY A 218 14.02 16.82 4.28
C GLY A 218 14.01 16.28 2.84
N GLY A 219 12.97 15.50 2.49
CA GLY A 219 12.72 14.99 1.16
C GLY A 219 12.98 13.50 1.01
N PHE A 220 12.30 12.88 0.04
CA PHE A 220 12.39 11.44 -0.15
C PHE A 220 13.80 10.94 -0.45
N GLU A 221 14.04 9.68 -0.13
CA GLU A 221 15.26 8.95 -0.47
C GLU A 221 14.95 7.70 -1.27
N VAL A 222 15.87 7.30 -2.15
CA VAL A 222 15.86 5.99 -2.79
C VAL A 222 17.14 5.25 -2.43
N TRP A 223 16.97 4.07 -1.90
CA TRP A 223 18.03 3.16 -1.52
C TRP A 223 18.00 1.88 -2.37
N ARG A 224 19.13 1.26 -2.58
CA ARG A 224 19.21 -0.08 -3.16
C ARG A 224 20.15 -1.00 -2.40
N THR A 225 19.92 -2.29 -2.45
CA THR A 225 20.85 -3.27 -1.88
C THR A 225 22.20 -3.25 -2.59
N LYS A 226 23.30 -3.36 -1.84
CA LYS A 226 24.66 -3.59 -2.40
C LYS A 226 24.78 -5.01 -2.90
N GLY A 227 24.38 -6.00 -2.08
CA GLY A 227 24.29 -7.40 -2.42
C GLY A 227 23.00 -7.76 -3.16
N ARG A 228 22.73 -9.07 -3.27
CA ARG A 228 21.46 -9.58 -3.80
C ARG A 228 20.35 -9.50 -2.74
N GLU A 229 20.69 -9.75 -1.48
CA GLU A 229 19.76 -9.77 -0.36
C GLU A 229 19.90 -8.49 0.48
N PRO A 230 18.80 -7.98 1.01
CA PRO A 230 18.82 -6.89 1.99
C PRO A 230 19.49 -7.34 3.29
N CYS A 231 20.31 -6.47 3.86
CA CYS A 231 20.91 -6.69 5.18
C CYS A 231 21.30 -5.37 5.82
N THR A 232 21.55 -5.37 7.13
CA THR A 232 22.04 -4.21 7.89
C THR A 232 23.37 -3.72 7.29
N ASN A 233 23.51 -2.41 7.09
CA ASN A 233 24.64 -1.74 6.44
C ASN A 233 24.90 -2.19 4.99
N GLY A 234 23.97 -2.95 4.41
CA GLY A 234 24.03 -3.49 3.05
C GLY A 234 23.37 -2.63 1.98
N TRP A 235 23.12 -1.35 2.24
CA TRP A 235 22.41 -0.46 1.34
C TRP A 235 23.30 0.62 0.75
N LYS A 236 22.89 1.15 -0.39
CA LYS A 236 23.49 2.29 -1.08
C LYS A 236 22.41 3.30 -1.36
N LEU A 237 22.60 4.53 -0.91
CA LEU A 237 21.78 5.67 -1.26
C LEU A 237 21.94 5.98 -2.76
N VAL A 238 20.83 6.15 -3.47
CA VAL A 238 20.78 6.41 -4.92
C VAL A 238 20.26 7.82 -5.19
N VAL A 239 19.23 8.23 -4.43
CA VAL A 239 18.64 9.57 -4.47
C VAL A 239 18.45 10.04 -3.06
N ASP A 240 18.78 11.29 -2.77
CA ASP A 240 18.60 11.94 -1.49
C ASP A 240 17.88 13.29 -1.63
N LYS A 241 17.45 13.82 -0.49
CA LYS A 241 16.91 15.19 -0.37
C LYS A 241 15.87 15.54 -1.43
N GLY A 242 14.94 14.60 -1.69
CA GLY A 242 13.87 14.83 -2.65
C GLY A 242 14.34 15.05 -4.09
N ALA A 243 15.51 14.49 -4.47
CA ALA A 243 16.18 14.75 -5.76
C ALA A 243 16.55 16.24 -5.98
N GLY A 244 16.91 16.93 -4.88
CA GLY A 244 17.32 18.34 -4.91
C GLY A 244 16.22 19.34 -4.51
N ASP A 245 15.01 18.85 -4.21
CA ASP A 245 13.92 19.66 -3.69
C ASP A 245 13.32 18.96 -2.45
N ALA A 246 13.55 19.54 -1.27
CA ALA A 246 13.09 18.97 0.02
C ALA A 246 11.56 18.87 0.11
N LEU A 247 10.81 19.61 -0.69
CA LEU A 247 9.34 19.52 -0.77
C LEU A 247 8.85 18.26 -1.47
N ASN A 248 9.71 17.55 -2.21
CA ASN A 248 9.41 16.20 -2.67
C ASN A 248 9.50 15.21 -1.51
N GLU A 249 8.47 15.12 -0.67
CA GLU A 249 8.52 14.41 0.61
C GLU A 249 8.14 12.94 0.50
N ILE A 250 7.09 12.63 -0.26
CA ILE A 250 6.51 11.28 -0.30
C ILE A 250 6.73 10.65 -1.67
N PRO A 251 7.50 9.56 -1.77
CA PRO A 251 7.67 8.80 -3.02
C PRO A 251 6.48 7.86 -3.24
N LEU A 252 5.39 8.39 -3.84
CA LEU A 252 4.15 7.65 -4.06
C LEU A 252 4.28 6.51 -5.06
N ILE A 253 5.19 6.63 -6.02
CA ILE A 253 5.36 5.66 -7.09
C ILE A 253 6.84 5.38 -7.29
N LEU A 254 7.18 4.09 -7.34
CA LEU A 254 8.47 3.61 -7.82
C LEU A 254 8.19 2.56 -8.90
N LYS A 255 8.51 2.87 -10.16
CA LYS A 255 8.19 2.00 -11.29
C LYS A 255 9.33 1.91 -12.29
N LYS A 256 9.39 0.76 -12.98
CA LYS A 256 10.32 0.50 -14.07
C LYS A 256 9.66 0.80 -15.41
N LEU A 257 10.39 1.51 -16.28
CA LEU A 257 10.08 1.61 -17.69
C LEU A 257 11.37 1.45 -18.51
N GLY A 258 11.45 0.39 -19.30
CA GLY A 258 12.69 0.01 -20.01
C GLY A 258 13.86 -0.24 -19.05
N ARG A 259 14.92 0.54 -19.20
CA ARG A 259 16.13 0.45 -18.37
C ARG A 259 16.19 1.47 -17.23
N HIS A 260 15.12 2.24 -17.03
CA HIS A 260 15.07 3.33 -16.08
C HIS A 260 14.07 3.03 -14.95
N LEU A 261 14.37 3.58 -13.78
CA LEU A 261 13.46 3.68 -12.65
C LEU A 261 12.91 5.10 -12.60
N TYR A 262 11.61 5.20 -12.37
CA TYR A 262 10.88 6.45 -12.22
C TYR A 262 10.31 6.53 -10.81
N VAL A 263 10.47 7.70 -10.22
CA VAL A 263 9.88 8.05 -8.91
C VAL A 263 8.85 9.13 -9.15
N GLY A 264 7.60 8.90 -8.75
CA GLY A 264 6.57 9.92 -8.67
C GLY A 264 6.40 10.37 -7.23
N THR A 265 6.38 11.67 -6.99
CA THR A 265 6.39 12.25 -5.65
C THR A 265 5.15 13.07 -5.34
N ALA A 266 4.90 13.32 -4.06
CA ALA A 266 3.90 14.26 -3.57
C ALA A 266 4.48 15.12 -2.45
N ILE A 267 3.90 16.30 -2.28
CA ILE A 267 4.13 17.21 -1.18
C ILE A 267 3.06 16.95 -0.12
N ALA A 268 3.47 16.60 1.11
CA ALA A 268 2.54 16.33 2.20
C ALA A 268 1.89 17.62 2.72
N GLU A 269 2.66 18.71 2.80
CA GLU A 269 2.18 20.00 3.33
C GLU A 269 1.09 20.65 2.48
N ALA A 270 0.98 20.30 1.20
CA ALA A 270 -0.09 20.81 0.33
C ALA A 270 -1.51 20.42 0.79
N ILE A 271 -1.62 19.43 1.67
CA ILE A 271 -2.91 19.02 2.25
C ILE A 271 -3.34 19.92 3.41
N VAL A 272 -2.40 20.66 4.00
CA VAL A 272 -2.64 21.47 5.23
C VAL A 272 -2.88 22.95 4.93
N SER A 273 -2.61 23.41 3.73
CA SER A 273 -2.70 24.83 3.34
C SER A 273 -4.04 25.24 2.70
N VAL A 274 -5.13 24.57 3.02
CA VAL A 274 -6.46 25.08 2.66
C VAL A 274 -6.78 26.23 3.61
N ASP A 275 -6.52 27.43 3.16
CA ASP A 275 -6.94 28.64 3.86
C ASP A 275 -8.48 28.60 4.02
N PRO A 276 -9.01 28.48 5.25
CA PRO A 276 -10.44 28.36 5.45
C PRO A 276 -11.23 29.65 5.14
N GLU A 277 -10.52 30.74 4.80
CA GLU A 277 -11.13 32.03 4.45
C GLU A 277 -11.14 32.33 2.93
N LYS A 278 -10.71 31.37 2.10
CA LYS A 278 -10.79 31.37 0.64
C LYS A 278 -11.58 30.19 0.12
#